data_d4e6e6dd3df1aa952fbc7e07814018c3
#
_entry.id   d4e6e6dd3df1aa952fbc7e07814018c3
#
_cell.length_a   1.000
_cell.length_b   1.000
_cell.length_c   1.000
_cell.angle_alpha   90.00
_cell.angle_beta   90.00
_cell.angle_gamma   90.00
#
_symmetry.space_group_name_H-M   'P 1'
#
loop_
_entity.id
_entity.type
_entity.pdbx_description
1 polymer ?
#
loop_
_entity_poly.entity_id
_entity_poly.type
_entity_poly.pdbx_seq_one_letter_code
_entity_poly.pdbx_strand_id
1 'polypeptide(L)' 'MTRKTVLTRRELERAVMWLQLNKDYDSVMFVQKSTNGIGVTTWARFFNARTSDRYEEIEITDMETW' A
#
# COMPACT_ATOMS: atom_id res chain seq x y z
N MET A 1 -17.27 -1.54 14.85
CA MET A 1 -17.46 -1.04 13.46
C MET A 1 -16.37 -1.59 12.57
N THR A 2 -16.74 -2.29 11.54
CA THR A 2 -15.77 -2.91 10.64
C THR A 2 -15.38 -1.91 9.54
N ARG A 3 -14.09 -1.57 9.46
CA ARG A 3 -13.60 -0.76 8.36
C ARG A 3 -13.23 -1.68 7.20
N LYS A 4 -13.80 -1.41 6.05
CA LYS A 4 -13.45 -2.11 4.84
C LYS A 4 -12.50 -1.25 4.02
N THR A 5 -11.37 -1.80 3.66
CA THR A 5 -10.42 -1.11 2.78
C THR A 5 -10.73 -1.52 1.36
N VAL A 6 -11.07 -0.53 0.54
CA VAL A 6 -11.34 -0.75 -0.88
C VAL A 6 -10.15 -0.23 -1.67
N LEU A 7 -9.58 -1.10 -2.50
CA LEU A 7 -8.46 -0.75 -3.36
C LEU A 7 -8.93 -0.78 -4.81
N THR A 8 -8.45 0.18 -5.59
CA THR A 8 -8.69 0.15 -7.03
C THR A 8 -7.73 -0.85 -7.68
N ARG A 9 -8.05 -1.23 -8.92
CA ARG A 9 -7.16 -2.11 -9.68
C ARG A 9 -5.77 -1.51 -9.83
N ARG A 10 -5.67 -0.22 -10.07
CA ARG A 10 -4.37 0.44 -10.22
C ARG A 10 -3.55 0.41 -8.95
N GLU A 11 -4.20 0.58 -7.80
CA GLU A 11 -3.52 0.50 -6.52
C GLU A 11 -2.97 -0.90 -6.29
N LEU A 12 -3.77 -1.93 -6.58
CA LEU A 12 -3.32 -3.31 -6.47
C LEU A 12 -2.18 -3.61 -7.43
N GLU A 13 -2.29 -3.15 -8.67
CA GLU A 13 -1.26 -3.38 -9.67
C GLU A 13 0.06 -2.73 -9.28
N ARG A 14 0.02 -1.54 -8.70
CA ARG A 14 1.23 -0.88 -8.21
C ARG A 14 1.91 -1.68 -7.13
N ALA A 15 1.13 -2.22 -6.19
CA ALA A 15 1.68 -3.03 -5.11
C ALA A 15 2.29 -4.32 -5.66
N VAL A 16 1.60 -5.00 -6.56
CA VAL A 16 2.09 -6.24 -7.15
C VAL A 16 3.36 -6.00 -7.96
N MET A 17 3.37 -4.94 -8.75
CA MET A 17 4.55 -4.59 -9.54
C MET A 17 5.76 -4.33 -8.64
N TRP A 18 5.56 -3.61 -7.55
CA TRP A 18 6.64 -3.35 -6.61
C TRP A 18 7.20 -4.65 -6.03
N LEU A 19 6.31 -5.58 -5.66
CA LEU A 19 6.73 -6.88 -5.13
C LEU A 19 7.50 -7.69 -6.17
N GLN A 20 7.10 -7.61 -7.43
CA GLN A 20 7.81 -8.31 -8.50
C GLN A 20 9.21 -7.78 -8.73
N LEU A 21 9.40 -6.48 -8.52
CA LEU A 21 10.70 -5.84 -8.67
C LEU A 21 11.58 -6.00 -7.44
N ASN A 22 10.97 -6.25 -6.29
CA ASN A 22 11.66 -6.34 -5.01
C ASN A 22 11.39 -7.71 -4.38
N LYS A 23 12.06 -8.73 -4.88
CA LYS A 23 11.78 -10.13 -4.54
C LYS A 23 12.12 -10.51 -3.10
N ASP A 24 12.86 -9.67 -2.39
CA ASP A 24 13.16 -9.90 -0.98
C ASP A 24 11.95 -9.68 -0.09
N TYR A 25 10.93 -9.00 -0.60
CA TYR A 25 9.70 -8.73 0.14
C TYR A 25 8.62 -9.71 -0.27
N ASP A 26 7.89 -10.24 0.70
CA ASP A 26 6.90 -11.28 0.46
C ASP A 26 5.53 -11.00 1.06
N SER A 27 5.39 -9.89 1.77
CA SER A 27 4.12 -9.53 2.40
C SER A 27 3.82 -8.06 2.22
N VAL A 28 2.55 -7.72 2.21
CA VAL A 28 2.12 -6.33 2.08
C VAL A 28 0.94 -6.06 3.01
N MET A 29 0.96 -4.88 3.64
CA MET A 29 -0.14 -4.38 4.44
C MET A 29 -0.60 -3.06 3.82
N PHE A 30 -1.91 -2.90 3.65
CA PHE A 30 -2.47 -1.66 3.11
C PHE A 30 -2.94 -0.76 4.24
N VAL A 31 -2.53 0.50 4.20
CA VAL A 31 -2.86 1.49 5.22
C VAL A 31 -3.48 2.70 4.54
N GLN A 32 -4.60 3.16 5.05
CA GLN A 32 -5.22 4.39 4.58
C GLN A 32 -4.95 5.50 5.58
N LYS A 33 -4.47 6.63 5.06
CA LYS A 33 -4.17 7.80 5.88
C LYS A 33 -5.06 8.95 5.46
N SER A 34 -5.61 9.64 6.43
CA SER A 34 -6.42 10.82 6.19
C SER A 34 -5.55 12.06 6.34
N THR A 35 -5.51 12.89 5.30
CA THR A 35 -4.77 14.15 5.33
C THR A 35 -5.74 15.32 5.16
N ASN A 36 -5.49 16.40 5.90
CA ASN A 36 -6.37 17.57 5.88
C ASN A 36 -6.49 18.14 4.48
N GLY A 37 -7.72 18.23 3.98
CA GLY A 37 -8.04 18.88 2.71
C GLY A 37 -7.76 18.07 1.46
N ILE A 38 -7.14 16.92 1.56
CA ILE A 38 -6.75 16.10 0.39
C ILE A 38 -7.55 14.80 0.30
N GLY A 39 -8.22 14.41 1.39
CA GLY A 39 -8.95 13.16 1.43
C GLY A 39 -8.08 12.00 1.93
N VAL A 40 -8.43 10.80 1.52
CA VAL A 40 -7.77 9.60 2.00
C VAL A 40 -6.71 9.14 1.00
N THR A 41 -5.50 8.90 1.49
CA THR A 41 -4.42 8.33 0.70
C THR A 41 -4.22 6.87 1.09
N THR A 42 -3.86 6.05 0.12
CA THR A 42 -3.61 4.62 0.32
C THR A 42 -2.13 4.34 0.21
N TRP A 43 -1.59 3.65 1.21
CA TRP A 43 -0.18 3.30 1.28
C TRP A 43 -0.03 1.80 1.39
N ALA A 44 1.02 1.28 0.78
CA ALA A 44 1.40 -0.12 0.91
C ALA A 44 2.66 -0.22 1.74
N ARG A 45 2.62 -1.06 2.78
CA ARG A 45 3.79 -1.39 3.59
C ARG A 45 4.26 -2.79 3.22
N PHE A 46 5.47 -2.88 2.74
CA PHE A 46 6.03 -4.14 2.28
C PHE A 46 7.00 -4.67 3.32
N PHE A 47 6.84 -5.94 3.66
CA PHE A 47 7.63 -6.60 4.71
C PHE A 47 8.48 -7.70 4.12
N ASN A 48 9.68 -7.84 4.69
CA ASN A 48 10.57 -8.94 4.38
C ASN A 48 10.48 -9.97 5.50
N ALA A 49 10.29 -11.24 5.16
CA ALA A 49 10.16 -12.30 6.14
C ALA A 49 11.40 -12.47 7.02
N ARG A 50 12.57 -12.08 6.52
CA ARG A 50 13.84 -12.23 7.25
C ARG A 50 14.10 -11.10 8.23
N THR A 51 13.48 -9.92 7.99
CA THR A 51 13.69 -8.75 8.84
C THR A 51 12.33 -8.17 9.20
N SER A 52 11.65 -8.83 10.13
CA SER A 52 10.26 -8.52 10.47
C SER A 52 10.05 -7.14 11.07
N ASP A 53 11.11 -6.48 11.54
CA ASP A 53 11.05 -5.17 12.16
C ASP A 53 11.27 -4.01 11.18
N ARG A 54 11.50 -4.30 9.90
CA ARG A 54 11.69 -3.28 8.86
C ARG A 54 10.64 -3.42 7.77
N TYR A 55 10.19 -2.28 7.28
CA TYR A 55 9.26 -2.25 6.16
C TYR A 55 9.52 -1.04 5.28
N GLU A 56 9.11 -1.16 4.01
CA GLU A 56 9.09 -0.04 3.09
C GLU A 56 7.66 0.41 2.89
N GLU A 57 7.41 1.70 3.01
CA GLU A 57 6.08 2.26 2.84
C GLU A 57 6.05 3.13 1.59
N ILE A 58 5.13 2.83 0.70
CA ILE A 58 5.02 3.49 -0.59
C ILE A 58 3.58 3.89 -0.83
N GLU A 59 3.37 5.14 -1.24
CA GLU A 59 2.04 5.60 -1.59
C GLU A 59 1.60 5.01 -2.92
N ILE A 60 0.43 4.40 -2.93
CA ILE A 60 -0.13 3.77 -4.13
C ILE A 60 -1.46 4.40 -4.53
N THR A 61 -1.84 5.50 -3.94
CA THR A 61 -3.12 6.16 -4.18
C THR A 61 -3.36 6.38 -5.68
N ASP A 62 -4.56 6.00 -6.13
CA ASP A 62 -4.99 6.24 -7.50
C ASP A 62 -5.59 7.64 -7.57
N MET A 63 -4.79 8.58 -8.04
CA MET A 63 -5.18 10.00 -8.06
C MET A 63 -6.22 10.32 -9.13
N GLU A 64 -6.45 9.44 -10.07
CA GLU A 64 -7.44 9.65 -11.11
C GLU A 64 -8.87 9.52 -10.61
N THR A 65 -9.06 8.94 -9.43
CA THR A 65 -10.39 8.78 -8.86
C THR A 65 -10.80 9.94 -7.97
N TRP A 66 -9.98 10.93 -7.84
CA TRP A 66 -10.25 12.10 -6.98
C TRP A 66 -11.11 13.13 -7.69
#